data_f80b9f4c32432d894c9d2b1ad2572456
#
_entry.id   f80b9f4c32432d894c9d2b1ad2572456
#
_cell.length_a   1.000
_cell.length_b   1.000
_cell.length_c   1.000
_cell.angle_alpha   90.00
_cell.angle_beta   90.00
_cell.angle_gamma   90.00
#
_symmetry.space_group_name_H-M   'P 1'
#
loop_
_entity.id
_entity.type
_entity.pdbx_description
1 polymer ?
#
loop_
_entity_poly.entity_id
_entity_poly.type
_entity_poly.pdbx_seq_one_letter_code
_entity_poly.pdbx_strand_id
1 'polypeptide(L)'
;MKIIIIGGGAGGLFAALLLARAGHEVAVLERDRLRPGADVESAAGSAYRATAPQIVQPHAVMARCRELVRDRLPDVYESLLAAGVVEVPISDWMPGTLADRSAWPGDERLSPLMTRRSTLDWVLQRAVLAEPGVTVRDGVRVTGLLGRAGRPPRVTGVRTGQAEVSSGLVIDAAGRRTPSGRWLQDIGAVPAATWSADCGVAYYSRHYRIRPGRQLPGPATTRIVAGLEEFTSGSSRCCLTTPTPPSACTRSCPGSRPFT
;
A
#
# COMPACT_ATOMS: atom_id res chain seq x y z
N MET A 1 7.23 -21.81 -11.64
CA MET A 1 6.55 -21.40 -12.88
C MET A 1 6.79 -19.92 -13.13
N LYS A 2 6.61 -19.46 -14.39
CA LYS A 2 6.74 -18.04 -14.73
C LYS A 2 5.42 -17.30 -14.47
N ILE A 3 5.47 -16.21 -13.69
CA ILE A 3 4.30 -15.41 -13.29
C ILE A 3 4.54 -13.96 -13.68
N ILE A 4 3.55 -13.31 -14.25
CA ILE A 4 3.55 -11.87 -14.49
C ILE A 4 2.59 -11.20 -13.51
N ILE A 5 3.06 -10.12 -12.87
CA ILE A 5 2.25 -9.24 -12.05
C ILE A 5 2.16 -7.89 -12.74
N ILE A 6 0.94 -7.44 -13.02
CA ILE A 6 0.66 -6.13 -13.60
C ILE A 6 0.44 -5.14 -12.46
N GLY A 7 1.36 -4.19 -12.28
CA GLY A 7 1.30 -3.16 -11.27
C GLY A 7 2.26 -3.37 -10.10
N GLY A 8 3.14 -2.39 -9.89
CA GLY A 8 4.12 -2.30 -8.79
C GLY A 8 3.62 -1.45 -7.61
N GLY A 9 2.34 -1.51 -7.29
CA GLY A 9 1.78 -1.01 -6.05
C GLY A 9 2.01 -2.01 -4.90
N ALA A 10 1.66 -1.64 -3.66
CA ALA A 10 1.91 -2.52 -2.50
C ALA A 10 1.37 -3.94 -2.68
N GLY A 11 0.15 -4.11 -3.21
CA GLY A 11 -0.42 -5.43 -3.45
C GLY A 11 0.40 -6.27 -4.43
N GLY A 12 0.87 -5.65 -5.54
CA GLY A 12 1.72 -6.31 -6.52
C GLY A 12 3.10 -6.66 -5.96
N LEU A 13 3.71 -5.77 -5.18
CA LEU A 13 5.02 -5.99 -4.57
C LEU A 13 4.96 -7.08 -3.48
N PHE A 14 3.93 -7.09 -2.63
CA PHE A 14 3.72 -8.18 -1.67
C PHE A 14 3.53 -9.53 -2.38
N ALA A 15 2.69 -9.57 -3.42
CA ALA A 15 2.49 -10.79 -4.19
C ALA A 15 3.79 -11.27 -4.85
N ALA A 16 4.60 -10.34 -5.37
CA ALA A 16 5.89 -10.67 -5.99
C ALA A 16 6.84 -11.36 -4.99
N LEU A 17 7.01 -10.80 -3.79
CA LEU A 17 7.85 -11.39 -2.75
C LEU A 17 7.37 -12.78 -2.33
N LEU A 18 6.07 -12.91 -2.04
CA LEU A 18 5.49 -14.17 -1.59
C LEU A 18 5.64 -15.28 -2.64
N LEU A 19 5.39 -14.95 -3.90
CA LEU A 19 5.48 -15.92 -5.00
C LEU A 19 6.92 -16.28 -5.35
N ALA A 20 7.84 -15.33 -5.34
CA ALA A 20 9.26 -15.60 -5.58
C ALA A 20 9.83 -16.51 -4.50
N ARG A 21 9.52 -16.25 -3.22
CA ARG A 21 9.94 -17.09 -2.10
C ARG A 21 9.26 -18.47 -2.06
N ALA A 22 8.13 -18.60 -2.76
CA ALA A 22 7.52 -19.91 -3.02
C ALA A 22 8.16 -20.65 -4.23
N GLY A 23 9.26 -20.14 -4.77
CA GLY A 23 10.02 -20.79 -5.85
C GLY A 23 9.50 -20.50 -7.25
N HIS A 24 8.78 -19.39 -7.45
CA HIS A 24 8.31 -18.96 -8.76
C HIS A 24 9.22 -17.87 -9.36
N GLU A 25 9.32 -17.84 -10.68
CA GLU A 25 9.95 -16.74 -11.43
C GLU A 25 8.90 -15.66 -11.66
N VAL A 26 9.11 -14.48 -11.07
CA VAL A 26 8.12 -13.40 -11.07
C VAL A 26 8.63 -12.20 -11.85
N ALA A 27 7.82 -11.70 -12.80
CA ALA A 27 8.05 -10.44 -13.48
C ALA A 27 6.99 -9.42 -13.08
N VAL A 28 7.40 -8.31 -12.46
CA VAL A 28 6.52 -7.17 -12.16
C VAL A 28 6.62 -6.17 -13.30
N LEU A 29 5.49 -5.88 -13.95
CA LEU A 29 5.38 -4.87 -15.00
C LEU A 29 4.67 -3.64 -14.43
N GLU A 30 5.41 -2.53 -14.30
CA GLU A 30 4.89 -1.29 -13.75
C GLU A 30 5.04 -0.14 -14.76
N ARG A 31 3.97 0.62 -14.95
CA ARG A 31 3.97 1.74 -15.91
C ARG A 31 4.71 2.98 -15.42
N ASP A 32 4.73 3.20 -14.09
CA ASP A 32 5.50 4.28 -13.49
C ASP A 32 6.95 3.84 -13.28
N ARG A 33 7.85 4.80 -13.12
CA ARG A 33 9.22 4.50 -12.74
C ARG A 33 9.27 4.21 -11.24
N LEU A 34 9.85 3.07 -10.86
CA LEU A 34 10.10 2.70 -9.47
C LEU A 34 11.52 3.14 -9.11
N ARG A 35 11.61 4.21 -8.35
CA ARG A 35 12.88 4.77 -7.88
C ARG A 35 12.80 4.93 -6.37
N PRO A 36 13.12 3.88 -5.60
CA PRO A 36 13.23 4.04 -4.16
C PRO A 36 14.30 5.09 -3.87
N GLY A 37 13.96 6.12 -3.10
CA GLY A 37 14.92 7.11 -2.65
C GLY A 37 16.04 6.48 -1.82
N ALA A 38 17.11 7.22 -1.58
CA ALA A 38 18.25 6.75 -0.78
C ALA A 38 17.82 6.38 0.65
N ASP A 39 16.88 7.13 1.20
CA ASP A 39 16.31 6.96 2.54
C ASP A 39 14.81 7.24 2.56
N VAL A 40 14.19 7.04 3.71
CA VAL A 40 12.74 7.21 3.94
C VAL A 40 12.28 8.66 3.69
N GLU A 41 13.11 9.66 4.00
CA GLU A 41 12.75 11.07 3.84
C GLU A 41 12.85 11.51 2.38
N SER A 42 13.88 11.10 1.67
CA SER A 42 14.01 11.33 0.23
C SER A 42 12.92 10.62 -0.56
N ALA A 43 12.55 9.40 -0.14
CA ALA A 43 11.41 8.68 -0.70
C ALA A 43 10.10 9.44 -0.48
N ALA A 44 9.87 10.00 0.72
CA ALA A 44 8.67 10.78 1.02
C ALA A 44 8.61 12.08 0.21
N GLY A 45 9.73 12.74 0.01
CA GLY A 45 9.83 13.99 -0.76
C GLY A 45 9.57 13.82 -2.26
N SER A 46 9.85 12.64 -2.81
CA SER A 46 9.71 12.31 -4.23
C SER A 46 8.57 11.33 -4.54
N ALA A 47 7.72 11.03 -3.56
CA ALA A 47 6.78 9.92 -3.62
C ALA A 47 5.61 10.08 -4.58
N TYR A 48 5.43 11.23 -5.22
CA TYR A 48 4.25 11.43 -6.06
C TYR A 48 4.19 10.44 -7.24
N ARG A 49 3.10 9.69 -7.28
CA ARG A 49 2.75 8.78 -8.38
C ARG A 49 1.31 9.07 -8.81
N ALA A 50 1.12 9.47 -10.06
CA ALA A 50 -0.21 9.77 -10.60
C ALA A 50 -1.16 8.57 -10.52
N THR A 51 -0.61 7.36 -10.56
CA THR A 51 -1.38 6.11 -10.49
C THR A 51 -1.69 5.64 -9.08
N ALA A 52 -0.98 6.17 -8.10
CA ALA A 52 -1.13 5.85 -6.69
C ALA A 52 -1.11 7.13 -5.83
N PRO A 53 -2.10 8.05 -5.99
CA PRO A 53 -2.10 9.34 -5.31
C PRO A 53 -2.09 9.22 -3.78
N GLN A 54 -2.56 8.09 -3.24
CA GLN A 54 -2.52 7.80 -1.80
C GLN A 54 -1.11 7.63 -1.23
N ILE A 55 -0.07 7.63 -2.08
CA ILE A 55 1.33 7.47 -1.62
C ILE A 55 1.77 8.60 -0.67
N VAL A 56 1.16 9.76 -0.78
CA VAL A 56 1.41 10.90 0.09
C VAL A 56 0.55 10.91 1.37
N GLN A 57 -0.23 9.85 1.61
CA GLN A 57 -1.15 9.78 2.73
C GLN A 57 -0.55 8.99 3.91
N PRO A 58 -0.99 9.25 5.17
CA PRO A 58 -0.80 8.30 6.26
C PRO A 58 -1.48 6.98 5.91
N HIS A 59 -0.96 5.89 6.43
CA HIS A 59 -1.42 4.56 6.09
C HIS A 59 -1.42 3.64 7.31
N ALA A 60 -2.45 2.82 7.41
CA ALA A 60 -2.51 1.72 8.36
C ALA A 60 -2.42 0.40 7.60
N VAL A 61 -1.43 -0.41 7.93
CA VAL A 61 -1.41 -1.82 7.52
C VAL A 61 -2.20 -2.58 8.57
N MET A 62 -3.42 -2.98 8.18
CA MET A 62 -4.36 -3.60 9.10
C MET A 62 -3.81 -4.90 9.70
N ALA A 63 -4.29 -5.25 10.89
CA ALA A 63 -3.77 -6.33 11.71
C ALA A 63 -3.54 -7.65 10.96
N ARG A 64 -4.49 -8.09 10.14
CA ARG A 64 -4.32 -9.33 9.36
C ARG A 64 -3.18 -9.23 8.36
N CYS A 65 -3.01 -8.09 7.70
CA CYS A 65 -1.89 -7.88 6.79
C CYS A 65 -0.56 -7.84 7.56
N ARG A 66 -0.52 -7.18 8.74
CA ARG A 66 0.65 -7.17 9.64
C ARG A 66 1.05 -8.59 10.04
N GLU A 67 0.11 -9.43 10.46
CA GLU A 67 0.38 -10.84 10.79
C GLU A 67 1.02 -11.57 9.60
N LEU A 68 0.40 -11.46 8.42
CA LEU A 68 0.93 -12.11 7.21
C LEU A 68 2.34 -11.63 6.86
N VAL A 69 2.62 -10.34 6.99
CA VAL A 69 3.95 -9.79 6.72
C VAL A 69 4.95 -10.31 7.75
N ARG A 70 4.62 -10.28 9.03
CA ARG A 70 5.48 -10.80 10.09
C ARG A 70 5.80 -12.29 9.90
N ASP A 71 4.78 -13.08 9.57
CA ASP A 71 4.90 -14.54 9.53
C ASP A 71 5.52 -15.05 8.21
N ARG A 72 5.30 -14.36 7.09
CA ARG A 72 5.71 -14.80 5.76
C ARG A 72 6.87 -14.01 5.17
N LEU A 73 7.10 -12.80 5.66
CA LEU A 73 8.12 -11.86 5.19
C LEU A 73 8.78 -11.17 6.39
N PRO A 74 9.38 -11.94 7.34
CA PRO A 74 9.89 -11.39 8.60
C PRO A 74 10.96 -10.32 8.39
N ASP A 75 11.81 -10.45 7.40
CA ASP A 75 12.83 -9.45 7.03
C ASP A 75 12.22 -8.13 6.53
N VAL A 76 11.09 -8.21 5.82
CA VAL A 76 10.32 -7.01 5.40
C VAL A 76 9.65 -6.38 6.61
N TYR A 77 9.12 -7.19 7.52
CA TYR A 77 8.53 -6.70 8.77
C TYR A 77 9.56 -5.93 9.60
N GLU A 78 10.73 -6.51 9.84
CA GLU A 78 11.84 -5.86 10.55
C GLU A 78 12.31 -4.59 9.84
N SER A 79 12.39 -4.62 8.51
CA SER A 79 12.74 -3.44 7.71
C SER A 79 11.71 -2.32 7.85
N LEU A 80 10.42 -2.65 7.98
CA LEU A 80 9.36 -1.67 8.24
C LEU A 80 9.56 -1.02 9.62
N LEU A 81 9.80 -1.81 10.66
CA LEU A 81 10.06 -1.29 12.01
C LEU A 81 11.32 -0.41 12.03
N ALA A 82 12.40 -0.86 11.41
CA ALA A 82 13.64 -0.09 11.28
C ALA A 82 13.46 1.23 10.50
N ALA A 83 12.50 1.26 9.56
CA ALA A 83 12.11 2.47 8.84
C ALA A 83 11.17 3.41 9.64
N GLY A 84 10.92 3.10 10.92
CA GLY A 84 10.11 3.92 11.81
C GLY A 84 8.60 3.66 11.71
N VAL A 85 8.20 2.53 11.16
CA VAL A 85 6.80 2.07 11.23
C VAL A 85 6.50 1.64 12.66
N VAL A 86 5.34 2.01 13.17
CA VAL A 86 4.95 1.75 14.56
C VAL A 86 3.83 0.71 14.60
N GLU A 87 4.04 -0.33 15.38
CA GLU A 87 2.95 -1.25 15.73
C GLU A 87 2.15 -0.64 16.88
N VAL A 88 0.83 -0.55 16.71
CA VAL A 88 -0.04 0.11 17.67
C VAL A 88 -0.99 -0.90 18.27
N PRO A 89 -0.91 -1.14 19.60
CA PRO A 89 -1.85 -2.03 20.28
C PRO A 89 -3.30 -1.59 20.10
N ILE A 90 -4.21 -2.53 20.00
CA ILE A 90 -5.64 -2.21 19.83
C ILE A 90 -6.16 -1.39 21.02
N SER A 91 -5.64 -1.60 22.22
CA SER A 91 -5.95 -0.83 23.42
C SER A 91 -5.79 0.67 23.24
N ASP A 92 -4.81 1.09 22.44
CA ASP A 92 -4.53 2.50 22.17
C ASP A 92 -5.56 3.15 21.21
N TRP A 93 -6.36 2.31 20.56
CA TRP A 93 -7.41 2.71 19.63
C TRP A 93 -8.78 2.76 20.29
N MET A 94 -8.91 2.14 21.45
CA MET A 94 -10.17 2.10 22.16
C MET A 94 -10.60 3.49 22.60
N PRO A 95 -11.84 3.91 22.34
CA PRO A 95 -12.38 5.18 22.83
C PRO A 95 -12.30 5.25 24.34
N GLY A 96 -11.94 6.44 24.89
CA GLY A 96 -11.91 6.66 26.33
C GLY A 96 -13.28 6.51 27.02
N THR A 97 -14.36 6.49 26.22
CA THR A 97 -15.74 6.31 26.68
C THR A 97 -16.11 4.84 26.94
N LEU A 98 -15.27 3.87 26.53
CA LEU A 98 -15.51 2.47 26.86
C LEU A 98 -15.29 2.23 28.36
N ALA A 99 -16.27 1.63 29.01
CA ALA A 99 -16.26 1.32 30.44
C ALA A 99 -15.21 0.25 30.78
N ASP A 100 -15.03 -0.74 29.92
CA ASP A 100 -14.02 -1.78 30.03
C ASP A 100 -13.04 -1.69 28.86
N ARG A 101 -11.78 -1.52 29.20
CA ARG A 101 -10.65 -1.46 28.26
C ARG A 101 -9.59 -2.50 28.59
N SER A 102 -9.97 -3.50 29.37
CA SER A 102 -9.11 -4.62 29.72
C SER A 102 -8.64 -5.35 28.49
N ALA A 103 -7.39 -5.75 28.47
CA ALA A 103 -6.85 -6.57 27.37
C ALA A 103 -7.43 -7.99 27.44
N TRP A 104 -7.83 -8.50 26.29
CA TRP A 104 -8.30 -9.89 26.14
C TRP A 104 -7.23 -10.73 25.41
N PRO A 105 -7.18 -12.05 25.70
CA PRO A 105 -6.31 -12.94 24.95
C PRO A 105 -6.59 -12.86 23.44
N GLY A 106 -5.55 -12.58 22.65
CA GLY A 106 -5.66 -12.40 21.20
C GLY A 106 -5.70 -10.95 20.72
N ASP A 107 -5.84 -9.96 21.61
CA ASP A 107 -5.83 -8.53 21.25
C ASP A 107 -4.52 -8.10 20.60
N GLU A 108 -3.41 -8.74 20.95
CA GLU A 108 -2.11 -8.53 20.32
C GLU A 108 -2.13 -8.81 18.81
N ARG A 109 -3.07 -9.64 18.35
CA ARG A 109 -3.27 -9.94 16.92
C ARG A 109 -3.99 -8.82 16.18
N LEU A 110 -4.68 -7.96 16.89
CA LEU A 110 -5.46 -6.85 16.34
C LEU A 110 -4.65 -5.56 16.15
N SER A 111 -3.35 -5.61 16.45
CA SER A 111 -2.45 -4.45 16.31
C SER A 111 -2.11 -4.19 14.84
N PRO A 112 -2.45 -3.03 14.27
CA PRO A 112 -1.99 -2.61 12.95
C PRO A 112 -0.59 -2.00 13.00
N LEU A 113 0.02 -1.84 11.81
CA LEU A 113 1.21 -1.00 11.63
C LEU A 113 0.78 0.37 11.12
N MET A 114 1.21 1.41 11.82
CA MET A 114 1.02 2.80 11.40
C MET A 114 2.25 3.32 10.68
N THR A 115 2.05 3.85 9.49
CA THR A 115 3.15 4.28 8.63
C THR A 115 2.73 5.42 7.69
N ARG A 116 3.70 6.06 7.07
CA ARG A 116 3.46 6.80 5.83
C ARG A 116 3.37 5.80 4.68
N ARG A 117 2.46 5.99 3.75
CA ARG A 117 2.37 5.11 2.60
C ARG A 117 3.67 5.09 1.78
N SER A 118 4.36 6.22 1.70
CA SER A 118 5.68 6.31 1.05
C SER A 118 6.74 5.43 1.72
N THR A 119 6.73 5.32 3.05
CA THR A 119 7.64 4.42 3.79
C THR A 119 7.36 2.95 3.47
N LEU A 120 6.09 2.56 3.47
CA LEU A 120 5.69 1.19 3.09
C LEU A 120 6.16 0.86 1.67
N ASP A 121 5.86 1.73 0.70
CA ASP A 121 6.25 1.53 -0.69
C ASP A 121 7.78 1.51 -0.85
N TRP A 122 8.53 2.34 -0.11
CA TRP A 122 9.98 2.36 -0.11
C TRP A 122 10.60 1.03 0.37
N VAL A 123 10.12 0.51 1.50
CA VAL A 123 10.60 -0.79 2.02
C VAL A 123 10.28 -1.91 1.05
N LEU A 124 9.05 -1.96 0.54
CA LEU A 124 8.63 -3.00 -0.40
C LEU A 124 9.40 -2.95 -1.72
N GLN A 125 9.64 -1.76 -2.28
CA GLN A 125 10.42 -1.62 -3.50
C GLN A 125 11.85 -2.11 -3.30
N ARG A 126 12.49 -1.76 -2.19
CA ARG A 126 13.84 -2.24 -1.88
C ARG A 126 13.89 -3.75 -1.71
N ALA A 127 12.95 -4.33 -0.99
CA ALA A 127 12.87 -5.78 -0.81
C ALA A 127 12.68 -6.51 -2.15
N VAL A 128 11.77 -6.03 -3.00
CA VAL A 128 11.50 -6.63 -4.32
C VAL A 128 12.69 -6.50 -5.27
N LEU A 129 13.38 -5.36 -5.26
CA LEU A 129 14.57 -5.15 -6.11
C LEU A 129 15.76 -5.99 -5.66
N ALA A 130 15.82 -6.40 -4.40
CA ALA A 130 16.84 -7.29 -3.85
C ALA A 130 16.47 -8.79 -3.96
N GLU A 131 15.21 -9.12 -4.29
CA GLU A 131 14.73 -10.50 -4.33
C GLU A 131 15.17 -11.22 -5.62
N PRO A 132 16.01 -12.26 -5.56
CA PRO A 132 16.57 -12.90 -6.76
C PRO A 132 15.52 -13.48 -7.71
N GLY A 133 14.38 -13.94 -7.16
CA GLY A 133 13.27 -14.52 -7.94
C GLY A 133 12.38 -13.49 -8.64
N VAL A 134 12.66 -12.16 -8.48
CA VAL A 134 11.83 -11.10 -9.03
C VAL A 134 12.59 -10.28 -10.06
N THR A 135 11.98 -10.08 -11.22
CA THR A 135 12.42 -9.10 -12.21
C THR A 135 11.43 -7.95 -12.26
N VAL A 136 11.88 -6.73 -11.99
CA VAL A 136 11.03 -5.53 -12.13
C VAL A 136 11.32 -4.85 -13.46
N ARG A 137 10.26 -4.62 -14.24
CA ARG A 137 10.29 -3.83 -15.48
C ARG A 137 9.39 -2.62 -15.30
N ASP A 138 9.98 -1.53 -14.92
CA ASP A 138 9.30 -0.25 -14.73
C ASP A 138 9.27 0.58 -16.02
N GLY A 139 8.34 1.52 -16.12
CA GLY A 139 8.07 2.27 -17.35
C GLY A 139 7.41 1.41 -18.44
N VAL A 140 6.89 0.24 -18.10
CA VAL A 140 6.24 -0.70 -19.03
C VAL A 140 4.74 -0.71 -18.81
N ARG A 141 3.99 -0.27 -19.82
CA ARG A 141 2.53 -0.32 -19.79
C ARG A 141 2.04 -1.63 -20.43
N VAL A 142 1.27 -2.40 -19.67
CA VAL A 142 0.48 -3.51 -20.21
C VAL A 142 -0.74 -2.94 -20.94
N THR A 143 -1.01 -3.45 -22.14
CA THR A 143 -2.07 -2.98 -23.03
C THR A 143 -3.13 -4.04 -23.32
N GLY A 144 -2.90 -5.28 -22.92
CA GLY A 144 -3.84 -6.38 -23.13
C GLY A 144 -3.33 -7.70 -22.57
N LEU A 145 -4.20 -8.71 -22.63
CA LEU A 145 -3.87 -10.09 -22.31
C LEU A 145 -3.58 -10.87 -23.60
N LEU A 146 -2.69 -11.83 -23.51
CA LEU A 146 -2.56 -12.91 -24.50
C LEU A 146 -3.44 -14.06 -24.06
N GLY A 147 -4.22 -14.59 -24.98
CA GLY A 147 -5.13 -15.68 -24.70
C GLY A 147 -5.07 -16.77 -25.76
N ARG A 148 -5.36 -18.00 -25.35
CA ARG A 148 -5.61 -19.13 -26.22
C ARG A 148 -7.08 -19.49 -26.16
N ALA A 149 -7.69 -19.74 -27.33
CA ALA A 149 -9.08 -20.16 -27.42
C ALA A 149 -9.36 -21.41 -26.58
N GLY A 150 -10.57 -21.47 -26.04
CA GLY A 150 -11.05 -22.53 -25.16
C GLY A 150 -12.36 -22.13 -24.49
N ARG A 151 -12.96 -23.06 -23.72
CA ARG A 151 -14.14 -22.78 -22.88
C ARG A 151 -13.89 -23.28 -21.47
N PRO A 152 -13.43 -22.41 -20.54
CA PRO A 152 -13.09 -20.99 -20.71
C PRO A 152 -11.76 -20.78 -21.46
N PRO A 153 -11.54 -19.60 -22.06
CA PRO A 153 -10.26 -19.26 -22.69
C PRO A 153 -9.16 -19.17 -21.62
N ARG A 154 -7.93 -19.47 -22.02
CA ARG A 154 -6.78 -19.47 -21.12
C ARG A 154 -5.88 -18.27 -21.37
N VAL A 155 -5.59 -17.50 -20.32
CA VAL A 155 -4.55 -16.45 -20.37
C VAL A 155 -3.18 -17.11 -20.48
N THR A 156 -2.35 -16.63 -21.41
CA THR A 156 -1.01 -17.17 -21.69
C THR A 156 0.08 -16.11 -21.56
N GLY A 157 -0.27 -14.89 -21.20
CA GLY A 157 0.67 -13.79 -21.04
C GLY A 157 0.01 -12.43 -21.18
N VAL A 158 0.83 -11.43 -21.44
CA VAL A 158 0.40 -10.04 -21.60
C VAL A 158 1.01 -9.42 -22.85
N ARG A 159 0.30 -8.40 -23.38
CA ARG A 159 0.81 -7.51 -24.42
C ARG A 159 1.25 -6.20 -23.77
N THR A 160 2.41 -5.72 -24.15
CA THR A 160 2.92 -4.39 -23.80
C THR A 160 3.00 -3.53 -25.06
N GLY A 161 3.30 -2.23 -24.91
CA GLY A 161 3.54 -1.37 -26.06
C GLY A 161 4.79 -1.74 -26.89
N GLN A 162 5.62 -2.67 -26.40
CA GLN A 162 6.91 -3.01 -27.01
C GLN A 162 7.00 -4.50 -27.41
N ALA A 163 6.32 -5.38 -26.69
CA ALA A 163 6.44 -6.83 -26.91
C ALA A 163 5.26 -7.61 -26.33
N GLU A 164 5.13 -8.85 -26.75
CA GLU A 164 4.33 -9.87 -26.09
C GLU A 164 5.19 -10.66 -25.10
N VAL A 165 4.68 -10.88 -23.90
CA VAL A 165 5.38 -11.58 -22.83
C VAL A 165 4.54 -12.75 -22.36
N SER A 166 5.04 -13.97 -22.59
CA SER A 166 4.34 -15.20 -22.20
C SER A 166 4.58 -15.54 -20.73
N SER A 167 3.57 -16.12 -20.08
CA SER A 167 3.63 -16.60 -18.70
C SER A 167 2.62 -17.71 -18.45
N GLY A 168 2.83 -18.48 -17.37
CA GLY A 168 1.89 -19.50 -16.91
C GLY A 168 0.72 -18.92 -16.10
N LEU A 169 0.91 -17.74 -15.49
CA LEU A 169 -0.08 -17.03 -14.69
C LEU A 169 0.11 -15.52 -14.84
N VAL A 170 -0.99 -14.79 -14.92
CA VAL A 170 -1.00 -13.32 -14.87
C VAL A 170 -1.84 -12.89 -13.68
N ILE A 171 -1.27 -12.03 -12.84
CA ILE A 171 -1.94 -11.41 -11.70
C ILE A 171 -2.13 -9.93 -12.01
N ASP A 172 -3.38 -9.48 -12.01
CA ASP A 172 -3.69 -8.06 -12.15
C ASP A 172 -3.72 -7.38 -10.78
N ALA A 173 -2.69 -6.60 -10.51
CA ALA A 173 -2.53 -5.73 -9.36
C ALA A 173 -2.48 -4.23 -9.76
N ALA A 174 -3.01 -3.89 -10.93
CA ALA A 174 -3.00 -2.52 -11.47
C ALA A 174 -3.98 -1.57 -10.74
N GLY A 175 -4.74 -2.09 -9.79
CA GLY A 175 -5.62 -1.32 -8.92
C GLY A 175 -7.01 -1.04 -9.53
N ARG A 176 -7.77 -0.18 -8.88
CA ARG A 176 -9.19 0.06 -9.16
C ARG A 176 -9.51 0.47 -10.61
N ARG A 177 -8.58 1.09 -11.29
CA ARG A 177 -8.77 1.56 -12.68
C ARG A 177 -8.18 0.61 -13.72
N THR A 178 -8.03 -0.66 -13.37
CA THR A 178 -7.57 -1.66 -14.32
C THR A 178 -8.55 -1.81 -15.49
N PRO A 179 -8.09 -1.93 -16.73
CA PRO A 179 -8.92 -2.28 -17.86
C PRO A 179 -9.06 -3.80 -18.06
N SER A 180 -8.73 -4.63 -17.08
CA SER A 180 -8.69 -6.09 -17.17
C SER A 180 -10.02 -6.70 -17.62
N GLY A 181 -11.16 -6.11 -17.23
CA GLY A 181 -12.46 -6.57 -17.71
C GLY A 181 -12.58 -6.53 -19.24
N ARG A 182 -12.09 -5.46 -19.89
CA ARG A 182 -12.04 -5.35 -21.34
C ARG A 182 -11.04 -6.35 -21.94
N TRP A 183 -9.86 -6.47 -21.35
CA TRP A 183 -8.85 -7.42 -21.85
C TRP A 183 -9.33 -8.88 -21.78
N LEU A 184 -10.14 -9.23 -20.77
CA LEU A 184 -10.78 -10.54 -20.69
C LEU A 184 -11.79 -10.74 -21.82
N GLN A 185 -12.61 -9.73 -22.13
CA GLN A 185 -13.53 -9.77 -23.27
C GLN A 185 -12.78 -9.93 -24.60
N ASP A 186 -11.67 -9.21 -24.78
CA ASP A 186 -10.86 -9.26 -26.00
C ASP A 186 -10.32 -10.68 -26.30
N ILE A 187 -10.13 -11.52 -25.27
CA ILE A 187 -9.73 -12.92 -25.43
C ILE A 187 -10.91 -13.90 -25.39
N GLY A 188 -12.15 -13.40 -25.38
CA GLY A 188 -13.36 -14.20 -25.37
C GLY A 188 -13.78 -14.75 -24.00
N ALA A 189 -13.24 -14.20 -22.90
CA ALA A 189 -13.68 -14.53 -21.55
C ALA A 189 -14.85 -13.64 -21.12
N VAL A 190 -15.68 -14.18 -20.21
CA VAL A 190 -16.72 -13.39 -19.56
C VAL A 190 -16.08 -12.71 -18.33
N PRO A 191 -16.03 -11.38 -18.27
CA PRO A 191 -15.51 -10.68 -17.09
C PRO A 191 -16.44 -10.87 -15.90
N ALA A 192 -15.88 -10.79 -14.70
CA ALA A 192 -16.67 -10.78 -13.47
C ALA A 192 -17.59 -9.55 -13.43
N ALA A 193 -18.76 -9.70 -12.78
CA ALA A 193 -19.64 -8.57 -12.52
C ALA A 193 -18.94 -7.54 -11.66
N THR A 194 -19.18 -6.26 -11.95
CA THR A 194 -18.58 -5.14 -11.22
C THR A 194 -19.67 -4.32 -10.57
N TRP A 195 -19.46 -4.04 -9.27
CA TRP A 195 -20.31 -3.12 -8.52
C TRP A 195 -19.44 -1.95 -8.06
N SER A 196 -19.92 -0.75 -8.25
CA SER A 196 -19.26 0.45 -7.74
C SER A 196 -20.31 1.46 -7.30
N ALA A 197 -20.01 2.17 -6.21
CA ALA A 197 -20.80 3.29 -5.74
C ALA A 197 -19.85 4.46 -5.44
N ASP A 198 -20.31 5.67 -5.71
CA ASP A 198 -19.63 6.87 -5.26
C ASP A 198 -19.94 7.07 -3.78
N CYS A 199 -18.93 7.12 -2.94
CA CYS A 199 -19.09 7.33 -1.50
C CYS A 199 -18.95 8.81 -1.10
N GLY A 200 -18.61 9.72 -2.02
CA GLY A 200 -18.44 11.14 -1.75
C GLY A 200 -17.33 11.47 -0.75
N VAL A 201 -16.37 10.58 -0.52
CA VAL A 201 -15.31 10.76 0.49
C VAL A 201 -14.03 11.26 -0.17
N ALA A 202 -13.45 12.31 0.40
CA ALA A 202 -12.13 12.82 0.03
C ALA A 202 -11.22 12.89 1.25
N TYR A 203 -9.93 12.59 1.04
CA TYR A 203 -8.90 12.65 2.07
C TYR A 203 -7.90 13.74 1.74
N TYR A 204 -7.63 14.59 2.73
CA TYR A 204 -6.63 15.63 2.65
C TYR A 204 -5.59 15.40 3.74
N SER A 205 -4.32 15.43 3.39
CA SER A 205 -3.21 15.24 4.34
C SER A 205 -2.17 16.33 4.18
N ARG A 206 -1.56 16.71 5.29
CA ARG A 206 -0.42 17.61 5.30
C ARG A 206 0.65 17.07 6.22
N HIS A 207 1.88 16.98 5.72
CA HIS A 207 3.05 16.55 6.47
C HIS A 207 3.74 17.78 7.08
N TYR A 208 4.11 17.66 8.34
CA TYR A 208 4.86 18.68 9.06
C TYR A 208 6.15 18.08 9.58
N ARG A 209 7.22 18.84 9.47
CA ARG A 209 8.50 18.48 10.09
C ARG A 209 8.62 19.22 11.42
N ILE A 210 8.95 18.48 12.48
CA ILE A 210 9.25 19.08 13.76
C ILE A 210 10.59 19.80 13.66
N ARG A 211 10.67 21.03 14.18
CA ARG A 211 11.92 21.79 14.19
C ARG A 211 12.96 21.06 15.03
N PRO A 212 14.25 21.09 14.64
CA PRO A 212 15.32 20.48 15.42
C PRO A 212 15.27 20.96 16.89
N GLY A 213 15.49 20.03 17.84
CA GLY A 213 15.46 20.32 19.27
C GLY A 213 14.07 20.51 19.88
N ARG A 214 12.99 20.34 19.09
CA ARG A 214 11.62 20.34 19.63
C ARG A 214 11.07 18.93 19.71
N GLN A 215 10.26 18.68 20.73
CA GLN A 215 9.52 17.44 20.89
C GLN A 215 8.02 17.68 20.68
N LEU A 216 7.30 16.62 20.36
CA LEU A 216 5.84 16.68 20.29
C LEU A 216 5.28 16.91 21.69
N PRO A 217 4.25 17.75 21.84
CA PRO A 217 3.55 17.90 23.11
C PRO A 217 2.74 16.61 23.38
N GLY A 218 3.20 15.81 24.31
CA GLY A 218 2.55 14.58 24.74
C GLY A 218 2.89 13.35 23.90
N PRO A 219 2.34 12.18 24.27
CA PRO A 219 2.58 10.93 23.56
C PRO A 219 2.08 10.97 22.14
N ALA A 220 2.73 10.24 21.24
CA ALA A 220 2.23 10.00 19.91
C ALA A 220 0.86 9.32 20.00
N THR A 221 -0.19 10.00 19.58
CA THR A 221 -1.53 9.45 19.58
C THR A 221 -1.94 9.10 18.16
N THR A 222 -2.34 7.87 17.97
CA THR A 222 -2.82 7.35 16.68
C THR A 222 -4.34 7.34 16.63
N ARG A 223 -5.01 8.32 17.21
CA ARG A 223 -6.46 8.40 17.13
C ARG A 223 -6.90 8.52 15.69
N ILE A 224 -7.49 7.47 15.15
CA ILE A 224 -7.98 7.43 13.77
C ILE A 224 -9.37 8.06 13.65
N VAL A 225 -10.14 8.11 14.72
CA VAL A 225 -11.50 8.65 14.68
C VAL A 225 -11.69 9.61 15.84
N ALA A 226 -11.81 10.88 15.55
CA ALA A 226 -12.46 11.83 16.44
C ALA A 226 -13.91 11.95 15.98
N GLY A 227 -14.83 11.85 16.91
CA GLY A 227 -16.29 11.84 16.80
C GLY A 227 -16.92 12.22 15.46
N LEU A 228 -17.84 11.39 15.02
CA LEU A 228 -18.64 11.60 13.81
C LEU A 228 -19.64 12.75 13.93
N GLU A 229 -19.74 13.39 15.08
CA GLU A 229 -20.78 14.39 15.33
C GLU A 229 -20.50 15.77 14.71
N GLU A 230 -19.24 16.06 14.40
CA GLU A 230 -18.89 17.24 13.65
C GLU A 230 -17.86 16.91 12.57
N PHE A 231 -18.31 16.84 11.35
CA PHE A 231 -17.48 16.62 10.15
C PHE A 231 -16.36 17.66 9.98
N THR A 232 -16.35 18.68 10.82
CA THR A 232 -15.44 19.82 10.79
C THR A 232 -14.28 19.74 11.79
N SER A 233 -14.29 18.82 12.77
CA SER A 233 -13.29 18.81 13.85
C SER A 233 -12.47 17.54 14.00
N GLY A 234 -12.61 16.57 13.10
CA GLY A 234 -11.83 15.34 13.11
C GLY A 234 -10.36 15.55 12.74
N SER A 235 -9.54 16.04 13.66
CA SER A 235 -8.09 16.03 13.48
C SER A 235 -7.51 14.73 14.05
N SER A 236 -7.29 13.72 13.22
CA SER A 236 -6.43 12.62 13.64
C SER A 236 -4.96 13.07 13.56
N ARG A 237 -4.29 13.10 14.68
CA ARG A 237 -2.85 13.31 14.74
C ARG A 237 -2.18 11.95 14.64
N CYS A 238 -1.69 11.62 13.47
CA CYS A 238 -0.79 10.48 13.32
C CYS A 238 0.64 11.01 13.40
N CYS A 239 1.26 10.85 14.56
CA CYS A 239 2.66 11.19 14.75
C CYS A 239 3.49 9.94 14.50
N LEU A 240 4.10 9.87 13.34
CA LEU A 240 5.06 8.83 13.01
C LEU A 240 6.45 9.40 13.32
N THR A 241 7.04 8.93 14.41
CA THR A 241 8.43 9.23 14.73
C THR A 241 9.31 8.19 14.06
N THR A 242 10.22 8.61 13.21
CA THR A 242 11.35 7.77 12.83
C THR A 242 12.43 7.88 13.91
N PRO A 243 13.22 6.82 14.19
CA PRO A 243 14.30 6.86 15.17
C PRO A 243 15.42 7.85 14.85
N THR A 244 15.41 8.39 13.63
CA THR A 244 16.38 9.39 13.15
C THR A 244 15.70 10.76 13.03
N PRO A 245 16.19 11.82 13.67
CA PRO A 245 15.63 13.16 13.50
C PRO A 245 15.85 13.67 12.06
N PRO A 246 14.89 14.43 11.51
CA PRO A 246 13.74 15.04 12.16
C PRO A 246 12.42 14.30 11.93
N SER A 247 11.62 14.18 12.99
CA SER A 247 10.30 13.57 12.98
C SER A 247 9.32 14.33 12.08
N ALA A 248 8.57 13.59 11.27
CA ALA A 248 7.48 14.14 10.49
C ALA A 248 6.14 13.83 11.18
N CYS A 249 5.32 14.84 11.39
CA CYS A 249 3.96 14.69 11.88
C CYS A 249 2.99 14.89 10.72
N THR A 250 2.10 13.94 10.52
CA THR A 250 0.99 14.06 9.58
C THR A 250 -0.24 14.55 10.29
N ARG A 251 -0.81 15.62 9.81
CA ARG A 251 -2.12 16.10 10.24
C ARG A 251 -3.08 15.98 9.06
N SER A 252 -4.13 15.22 9.20
CA SER A 252 -5.28 15.37 8.33
C SER A 252 -6.01 16.63 8.75
N CYS A 253 -6.16 17.61 7.85
CA CYS A 253 -6.95 18.79 8.10
C CYS A 253 -8.37 18.57 7.60
N PRO A 254 -9.38 18.78 8.42
CA PRO A 254 -10.71 19.08 7.94
C PRO A 254 -10.67 20.53 7.47
N GLY A 255 -10.97 20.79 6.26
CA GLY A 255 -10.94 22.19 5.87
C GLY A 255 -11.32 22.37 4.44
N SER A 256 -12.53 22.21 4.17
CA SER A 256 -13.14 22.90 3.04
C SER A 256 -14.12 23.90 3.59
N ARG A 257 -13.93 25.13 3.18
CA ARG A 257 -15.04 26.07 3.17
C ARG A 257 -16.16 25.44 2.35
N PRO A 258 -17.43 25.66 2.72
CA PRO A 258 -18.52 25.23 1.87
C PRO A 258 -18.34 25.89 0.50
N PHE A 259 -18.39 25.09 -0.53
CA PHE A 259 -18.55 25.58 -1.88
C PHE A 259 -19.94 26.24 -1.91
N THR A 260 -20.00 27.55 -2.02
CA THR A 260 -21.16 28.27 -2.50
C THR A 260 -21.21 28.18 -4.02
#